data_3f6c72b05d7bac05e4d623eb5e2ff5d7
#
_entry.id   3f6c72b05d7bac05e4d623eb5e2ff5d7
#
_cell.length_a   1.000
_cell.length_b   1.000
_cell.length_c   1.000
_cell.angle_alpha   90.00
_cell.angle_beta   90.00
_cell.angle_gamma   90.00
#
_symmetry.space_group_name_H-M   'P 1'
#
loop_
_entity.id
_entity.type
_entity.pdbx_description
1 polymer ?
#
loop_
_entity_poly.entity_id
_entity_poly.type
_entity_poly.pdbx_seq_one_letter_code
_entity_poly.pdbx_strand_id
1 'polypeptide(L)'
;MKFLLVGFDGLRPDMVTAELMPNLFRFAEHGVNFENHRCYFPSETYVNLPSLVTGSTPAQHGMIANRYLDRSVDPRERFEGSSVTRIEKAQQAYNGKLYGTVSVGEILGLAGRRLAIISTNTPGSVRLKHHQV
;
A
#
# COMPACT_ATOMS: atom_id res chain seq x y z
N MET A 1 -15.30 -6.45 -16.35
CA MET A 1 -15.25 -5.18 -15.59
C MET A 1 -13.79 -4.82 -15.37
N LYS A 2 -13.40 -3.56 -15.55
CA LYS A 2 -12.05 -3.05 -15.25
C LYS A 2 -12.16 -2.08 -14.08
N PHE A 3 -11.20 -2.11 -13.16
CA PHE A 3 -11.11 -1.21 -12.02
C PHE A 3 -9.75 -0.50 -12.06
N LEU A 4 -9.74 0.79 -11.78
CA LEU A 4 -8.52 1.61 -11.68
C LEU A 4 -8.48 2.26 -10.30
N LEU A 5 -7.40 2.01 -9.55
CA LEU A 5 -7.08 2.70 -8.32
C LEU A 5 -5.86 3.59 -8.56
N VAL A 6 -6.03 4.90 -8.32
CA VAL A 6 -4.94 5.88 -8.44
C VAL A 6 -4.65 6.48 -7.08
N GLY A 7 -3.43 6.31 -6.59
CA GLY A 7 -2.96 6.88 -5.33
C GLY A 7 -1.97 8.01 -5.58
N PHE A 8 -2.22 9.16 -4.97
CA PHE A 8 -1.30 10.31 -4.95
C PHE A 8 -0.68 10.41 -3.56
N ASP A 9 0.51 9.87 -3.40
CA ASP A 9 1.24 9.95 -2.13
C ASP A 9 1.67 11.40 -1.85
N GLY A 10 1.34 11.89 -0.66
CA GLY A 10 1.65 13.27 -0.26
C GLY A 10 0.71 14.35 -0.80
N LEU A 11 -0.30 14.01 -1.62
CA LEU A 11 -1.27 15.00 -2.09
C LEU A 11 -2.21 15.44 -0.94
N ARG A 12 -2.24 16.74 -0.68
CA ARG A 12 -3.16 17.34 0.28
C ARG A 12 -4.49 17.70 -0.42
N PRO A 13 -5.64 17.51 0.24
CA PRO A 13 -6.96 17.83 -0.35
C PRO A 13 -7.10 19.27 -0.84
N ASP A 14 -6.51 20.23 -0.12
CA ASP A 14 -6.57 21.66 -0.46
C ASP A 14 -5.76 22.03 -1.74
N MET A 15 -4.93 21.12 -2.25
CA MET A 15 -4.24 21.29 -3.53
C MET A 15 -5.10 20.90 -4.73
N VAL A 16 -6.22 20.22 -4.52
CA VAL A 16 -7.14 19.81 -5.59
C VAL A 16 -8.07 20.97 -5.92
N THR A 17 -7.58 21.91 -6.70
CA THR A 17 -8.31 23.09 -7.14
C THR A 17 -8.41 23.15 -8.67
N ALA A 18 -9.37 23.94 -9.17
CA ALA A 18 -9.50 24.13 -10.63
C ALA A 18 -8.24 24.73 -11.27
N GLU A 19 -7.47 25.52 -10.51
CA GLU A 19 -6.24 26.15 -10.95
C GLU A 19 -5.06 25.17 -10.96
N LEU A 20 -4.83 24.45 -9.84
CA LEU A 20 -3.64 23.61 -9.67
C LEU A 20 -3.80 22.22 -10.28
N MET A 21 -4.97 21.64 -10.21
CA MET A 21 -5.26 20.28 -10.65
C MET A 21 -6.59 20.18 -11.40
N PRO A 22 -6.78 20.87 -12.52
CA PRO A 22 -8.07 21.04 -13.19
C PRO A 22 -8.74 19.72 -13.60
N ASN A 23 -7.97 18.72 -13.96
CA ASN A 23 -8.51 17.41 -14.35
C ASN A 23 -9.03 16.61 -13.14
N LEU A 24 -8.28 16.61 -12.06
CA LEU A 24 -8.69 15.91 -10.82
C LEU A 24 -9.86 16.65 -10.15
N PHE A 25 -9.86 17.98 -10.17
CA PHE A 25 -10.96 18.80 -9.70
C PHE A 25 -12.26 18.47 -10.44
N ARG A 26 -12.25 18.51 -11.78
CA ARG A 26 -13.42 18.13 -12.61
C ARG A 26 -13.84 16.67 -12.42
N PHE A 27 -12.91 15.77 -12.20
CA PHE A 27 -13.23 14.38 -11.90
C PHE A 27 -13.99 14.26 -10.57
N ALA A 28 -13.56 15.00 -9.55
CA ALA A 28 -14.21 15.02 -8.23
C ALA A 28 -15.64 15.59 -8.29
N GLU A 29 -15.91 16.59 -9.15
CA GLU A 29 -17.27 17.17 -9.33
C GLU A 29 -18.30 16.15 -9.88
N HIS A 30 -17.84 15.12 -10.59
CA HIS A 30 -18.70 14.09 -11.18
C HIS A 30 -18.69 12.77 -10.40
N GLY A 31 -17.98 12.74 -9.27
CA GLY A 31 -17.81 11.55 -8.43
C GLY A 31 -18.36 11.72 -7.03
N VAL A 32 -17.94 10.82 -6.14
CA VAL A 32 -18.20 10.93 -4.70
C VAL A 32 -16.92 11.35 -4.00
N ASN A 33 -16.99 12.46 -3.27
CA ASN A 33 -15.89 12.96 -2.45
C ASN A 33 -16.11 12.57 -0.97
N PHE A 34 -15.15 11.86 -0.38
CA PHE A 34 -15.20 11.44 1.02
C PHE A 34 -14.43 12.44 1.89
N GLU A 35 -15.10 13.41 2.45
CA GLU A 35 -14.51 14.50 3.26
C GLU A 35 -13.91 13.99 4.58
N ASN A 36 -14.46 12.92 5.13
CA ASN A 36 -14.04 12.35 6.42
C ASN A 36 -13.17 11.11 6.30
N HIS A 37 -12.58 10.87 5.14
CA HIS A 37 -11.63 9.77 4.99
C HIS A 37 -10.38 10.03 5.84
N ARG A 38 -9.90 8.98 6.54
CA ARG A 38 -8.71 9.04 7.40
C ARG A 38 -7.83 7.83 7.14
N CYS A 39 -6.52 8.06 7.14
CA CYS A 39 -5.53 6.99 7.15
C CYS A 39 -5.37 6.40 8.56
N TYR A 40 -4.77 5.22 8.66
CA TYR A 40 -4.34 4.68 9.95
C TYR A 40 -3.12 5.43 10.48
N PHE A 41 -3.03 5.51 11.81
CA PHE A 41 -1.84 5.98 12.50
C PHE A 41 -0.82 4.82 12.68
N PRO A 42 0.48 5.09 12.47
CA PRO A 42 1.06 6.32 11.94
C PRO A 42 0.69 6.51 10.45
N SER A 43 0.58 7.79 10.01
CA SER A 43 0.26 8.15 8.63
C SER A 43 1.46 7.96 7.70
N GLU A 44 2.00 6.74 7.69
CA GLU A 44 3.16 6.34 6.92
C GLU A 44 2.77 5.53 5.69
N THR A 45 3.52 5.68 4.61
CA THR A 45 3.26 5.01 3.33
C THR A 45 3.21 3.49 3.48
N TYR A 46 4.19 2.89 4.16
CA TYR A 46 4.30 1.43 4.27
C TYR A 46 3.45 0.82 5.39
N VAL A 47 2.68 1.64 6.09
CA VAL A 47 1.57 1.22 6.96
C VAL A 47 0.25 1.25 6.19
N ASN A 48 0.01 2.33 5.45
CA ASN A 48 -1.28 2.57 4.80
C ASN A 48 -1.43 1.86 3.45
N LEU A 49 -0.34 1.61 2.70
CA LEU A 49 -0.40 0.78 1.49
C LEU A 49 -0.88 -0.65 1.77
N PRO A 50 -0.33 -1.38 2.77
CA PRO A 50 -0.88 -2.67 3.19
C PRO A 50 -2.34 -2.59 3.62
N SER A 51 -2.73 -1.59 4.40
CA SER A 51 -4.13 -1.39 4.78
C SER A 51 -5.04 -1.23 3.56
N LEU A 52 -4.60 -0.48 2.55
CA LEU A 52 -5.34 -0.28 1.30
C LEU A 52 -5.53 -1.58 0.50
N VAL A 53 -4.46 -2.39 0.38
CA VAL A 53 -4.51 -3.60 -0.45
C VAL A 53 -5.02 -4.84 0.26
N THR A 54 -5.13 -4.81 1.59
CA THR A 54 -5.68 -5.92 2.39
C THR A 54 -7.06 -5.63 2.96
N GLY A 55 -7.48 -4.35 2.98
CA GLY A 55 -8.71 -3.93 3.67
C GLY A 55 -8.67 -4.15 5.18
N SER A 56 -7.47 -4.24 5.79
CA SER A 56 -7.28 -4.57 7.19
C SER A 56 -6.46 -3.53 7.94
N THR A 57 -6.51 -3.58 9.28
CA THR A 57 -5.79 -2.67 10.15
C THR A 57 -4.29 -3.02 10.23
N PRO A 58 -3.41 -2.09 10.63
CA PRO A 58 -2.00 -2.37 10.89
C PRO A 58 -1.77 -3.53 11.87
N ALA A 59 -2.63 -3.67 12.88
CA ALA A 59 -2.57 -4.78 13.83
C ALA A 59 -2.87 -6.15 13.17
N GLN A 60 -3.68 -6.18 12.12
CA GLN A 60 -4.06 -7.40 11.42
C GLN A 60 -3.06 -7.77 10.32
N HIS A 61 -2.61 -6.80 9.50
CA HIS A 61 -1.65 -7.09 8.44
C HIS A 61 -0.18 -7.09 8.91
N GLY A 62 0.12 -6.54 10.11
CA GLY A 62 1.45 -6.63 10.74
C GLY A 62 2.45 -5.53 10.36
N MET A 63 2.14 -4.66 9.39
CA MET A 63 3.01 -3.54 9.02
C MET A 63 2.72 -2.33 9.90
N ILE A 64 3.64 -2.02 10.81
CA ILE A 64 3.42 -1.05 11.90
C ILE A 64 4.16 0.28 11.71
N ALA A 65 5.15 0.32 10.82
CA ALA A 65 5.92 1.54 10.48
C ALA A 65 6.65 1.38 9.14
N ASN A 66 7.16 2.48 8.59
CA ASN A 66 8.05 2.46 7.43
C ASN A 66 9.36 1.71 7.71
N ARG A 67 9.83 1.77 8.96
CA ARG A 67 11.03 1.10 9.46
C ARG A 67 10.80 0.64 10.88
N TYR A 68 11.05 -0.63 11.17
CA TYR A 68 10.96 -1.18 12.51
C TYR A 68 11.87 -2.41 12.67
N LEU A 69 12.22 -2.73 13.91
CA LEU A 69 13.00 -3.93 14.19
C LEU A 69 12.04 -5.10 14.39
N ASP A 70 12.13 -6.06 13.47
CA ASP A 70 11.45 -7.35 13.59
C ASP A 70 12.48 -8.43 13.90
N ARG A 71 12.60 -8.80 15.16
CA ARG A 71 13.61 -9.75 15.62
C ARG A 71 13.38 -11.17 15.11
N SER A 72 12.19 -11.51 14.67
CA SER A 72 11.89 -12.79 14.02
C SER A 72 12.40 -12.87 12.59
N VAL A 73 12.54 -11.71 11.93
CA VAL A 73 13.14 -11.58 10.59
C VAL A 73 14.64 -11.39 10.67
N ASP A 74 15.08 -10.44 11.50
CA ASP A 74 16.49 -10.14 11.72
C ASP A 74 16.69 -9.48 13.09
N PRO A 75 17.56 -10.03 13.97
CA PRO A 75 17.79 -9.47 15.30
C PRO A 75 18.58 -8.16 15.29
N ARG A 76 19.27 -7.82 14.20
CA ARG A 76 20.21 -6.69 14.11
C ARG A 76 19.80 -5.64 13.08
N GLU A 77 19.08 -6.04 12.04
CA GLU A 77 18.72 -5.16 10.93
C GLU A 77 17.23 -4.86 10.93
N ARG A 78 16.89 -3.58 10.71
CA ARG A 78 15.50 -3.16 10.64
C ARG A 78 14.85 -3.62 9.32
N PHE A 79 13.58 -3.99 9.39
CA PHE A 79 12.71 -3.98 8.23
C PHE A 79 12.63 -2.57 7.66
N GLU A 80 12.62 -2.45 6.35
CA GLU A 80 12.44 -1.19 5.63
C GLU A 80 11.58 -1.43 4.40
N GLY A 81 10.40 -0.80 4.36
CA GLY A 81 9.41 -1.00 3.30
C GLY A 81 9.80 -0.44 1.93
N SER A 82 10.84 0.40 1.84
CA SER A 82 11.41 0.87 0.57
C SER A 82 12.30 -0.16 -0.11
N SER A 83 12.84 -1.13 0.65
CA SER A 83 13.85 -2.08 0.20
C SER A 83 13.23 -3.43 -0.17
N VAL A 84 13.36 -3.82 -1.44
CA VAL A 84 12.92 -5.13 -1.93
C VAL A 84 13.64 -6.26 -1.17
N THR A 85 14.94 -6.15 -0.97
CA THR A 85 15.73 -7.17 -0.24
C THR A 85 15.24 -7.38 1.19
N ARG A 86 14.86 -6.29 1.89
CA ARG A 86 14.30 -6.40 3.24
C ARG A 86 12.92 -7.04 3.25
N ILE A 87 12.10 -6.74 2.24
CA ILE A 87 10.79 -7.35 2.06
C ILE A 87 10.94 -8.85 1.77
N GLU A 88 11.83 -9.23 0.87
CA GLU A 88 12.10 -10.64 0.54
C GLU A 88 12.61 -11.42 1.75
N LYS A 89 13.50 -10.83 2.55
CA LYS A 89 13.95 -11.43 3.81
C LYS A 89 12.79 -11.67 4.78
N ALA A 90 11.89 -10.69 4.90
CA ALA A 90 10.69 -10.84 5.72
C ALA A 90 9.75 -11.94 5.18
N GLN A 91 9.53 -11.98 3.85
CA GLN A 91 8.73 -13.04 3.22
C GLN A 91 9.31 -14.43 3.49
N GLN A 92 10.63 -14.60 3.40
CA GLN A 92 11.30 -15.88 3.71
C GLN A 92 11.07 -16.28 5.16
N ALA A 93 11.23 -15.34 6.11
CA ALA A 93 11.01 -15.60 7.53
C ALA A 93 9.55 -15.98 7.85
N TYR A 94 8.60 -15.45 7.09
CA TYR A 94 7.16 -15.70 7.26
C TYR A 94 6.57 -16.68 6.22
N ASN A 95 7.37 -17.64 5.74
CA ASN A 95 6.93 -18.71 4.84
C ASN A 95 6.24 -18.20 3.55
N GLY A 96 6.80 -17.15 2.95
CA GLY A 96 6.29 -16.53 1.72
C GLY A 96 5.19 -15.51 1.93
N LYS A 97 4.68 -15.34 3.15
CA LYS A 97 3.65 -14.35 3.47
C LYS A 97 4.28 -13.08 4.02
N LEU A 98 3.87 -11.94 3.50
CA LEU A 98 4.30 -10.64 4.03
C LEU A 98 3.29 -10.05 5.01
N TYR A 99 2.02 -10.40 4.85
CA TYR A 99 0.91 -9.90 5.65
C TYR A 99 0.23 -11.02 6.44
N GLY A 100 -0.28 -10.70 7.61
CA GLY A 100 -1.14 -11.57 8.39
C GLY A 100 -2.53 -11.78 7.77
N THR A 101 -2.85 -11.03 6.71
CA THR A 101 -4.14 -11.04 6.01
C THR A 101 -3.95 -11.16 4.50
N VAL A 102 -5.00 -11.61 3.80
CA VAL A 102 -4.97 -11.80 2.34
C VAL A 102 -5.07 -10.44 1.64
N SER A 103 -4.26 -10.22 0.62
CA SER A 103 -4.30 -9.01 -0.21
C SER A 103 -5.26 -9.14 -1.40
N VAL A 104 -5.69 -8.00 -1.94
CA VAL A 104 -6.49 -7.97 -3.18
C VAL A 104 -5.76 -8.64 -4.35
N GLY A 105 -4.43 -8.57 -4.40
CA GLY A 105 -3.65 -9.25 -5.44
C GLY A 105 -3.76 -10.77 -5.35
N GLU A 106 -3.72 -11.34 -4.15
CA GLU A 106 -3.92 -12.78 -3.91
C GLU A 106 -5.35 -13.20 -4.28
N ILE A 107 -6.36 -12.43 -3.86
CA ILE A 107 -7.77 -12.70 -4.18
C ILE A 107 -8.00 -12.69 -5.71
N LEU A 108 -7.44 -11.70 -6.41
CA LEU A 108 -7.54 -11.61 -7.86
C LEU A 108 -6.84 -12.76 -8.56
N GLY A 109 -5.64 -13.16 -8.08
CA GLY A 109 -4.90 -14.32 -8.60
C GLY A 109 -5.69 -15.61 -8.47
N LEU A 110 -6.28 -15.87 -7.29
CA LEU A 110 -7.16 -17.04 -7.07
C LEU A 110 -8.40 -17.03 -7.96
N ALA A 111 -8.90 -15.86 -8.31
CA ALA A 111 -10.05 -15.70 -9.22
C ALA A 111 -9.65 -15.71 -10.71
N GLY A 112 -8.39 -16.01 -11.06
CA GLY A 112 -7.89 -15.99 -12.45
C GLY A 112 -7.90 -14.58 -13.07
N ARG A 113 -7.83 -13.53 -12.25
CA ARG A 113 -7.79 -12.13 -12.68
C ARG A 113 -6.36 -11.59 -12.61
N ARG A 114 -6.11 -10.50 -13.32
CA ARG A 114 -4.79 -9.85 -13.36
C ARG A 114 -4.85 -8.53 -12.61
N LEU A 115 -3.80 -8.28 -11.81
CA LEU A 115 -3.50 -6.99 -11.21
C LEU A 115 -2.25 -6.43 -11.88
N ALA A 116 -2.32 -5.19 -12.38
CA ALA A 116 -1.15 -4.45 -12.85
C ALA A 116 -0.89 -3.29 -11.89
N ILE A 117 0.37 -3.10 -11.52
CA ILE A 117 0.80 -2.01 -10.63
C ILE A 117 1.84 -1.18 -11.36
N ILE A 118 1.58 0.13 -11.43
CA ILE A 118 2.51 1.13 -11.96
C ILE A 118 2.75 2.14 -10.84
N SER A 119 4.01 2.44 -10.55
CA SER A 119 4.35 3.35 -9.45
C SER A 119 5.63 4.11 -9.76
N THR A 120 5.65 5.37 -9.41
CA THR A 120 6.85 6.23 -9.42
C THR A 120 7.57 6.25 -8.07
N ASN A 121 7.03 5.57 -7.06
CA ASN A 121 7.60 5.43 -5.73
C ASN A 121 8.70 4.35 -5.73
N THR A 122 9.23 4.00 -4.55
CA THR A 122 10.31 3.02 -4.40
C THR A 122 9.90 1.62 -4.89
N PRO A 123 10.86 0.78 -5.34
CA PRO A 123 10.56 -0.60 -5.72
C PRO A 123 9.86 -1.40 -4.62
N GLY A 124 10.22 -1.16 -3.35
CA GLY A 124 9.55 -1.78 -2.20
C GLY A 124 8.07 -1.43 -2.12
N SER A 125 7.68 -0.19 -2.45
CA SER A 125 6.26 0.20 -2.45
C SER A 125 5.44 -0.56 -3.50
N VAL A 126 6.03 -0.93 -4.62
CA VAL A 126 5.39 -1.80 -5.63
C VAL A 126 5.19 -3.19 -5.07
N ARG A 127 6.25 -3.75 -4.46
CA ARG A 127 6.24 -5.08 -3.86
C ARG A 127 5.22 -5.19 -2.73
N LEU A 128 5.06 -4.15 -1.92
CA LEU A 128 4.05 -4.10 -0.85
C LEU A 128 2.60 -4.05 -1.38
N LYS A 129 2.36 -3.60 -2.60
CA LYS A 129 1.02 -3.64 -3.20
C LYS A 129 0.65 -5.02 -3.73
N HIS A 130 1.64 -5.81 -4.12
CA HIS A 130 1.47 -7.19 -4.58
C HIS A 130 2.76 -7.98 -4.36
N HIS A 131 2.85 -8.65 -3.22
CA HIS A 131 4.08 -9.31 -2.77
C HIS A 131 4.29 -10.73 -3.34
N GLN A 132 3.31 -11.30 -3.99
CA GLN A 132 3.36 -12.65 -4.58
C GLN A 132 3.56 -12.67 -6.10
N VAL A 133 4.24 -11.67 -6.63
CA VAL A 133 4.60 -11.66 -8.08
C VAL A 133 5.93 -12.33 -8.31
#